data_566c8b67c3037ec4333ed9a6e101c4b4
#
_entry.id   566c8b67c3037ec4333ed9a6e101c4b4
#
_cell.length_a   1.000
_cell.length_b   1.000
_cell.length_c   1.000
_cell.angle_alpha   90.00
_cell.angle_beta   90.00
_cell.angle_gamma   90.00
#
_symmetry.space_group_name_H-M   'P 1'
#
loop_
_entity.id
_entity.type
_entity.pdbx_description
1 polymer ?
#
loop_
_entity_poly.entity_id
_entity_poly.type
_entity_poly.pdbx_seq_one_letter_code
_entity_poly.pdbx_strand_id
1 'polypeptide(L)'
;MIFKCKNCGGNVVYSPERKKMFCPFCESEDSEERQDGVIETSGDENSIASEASQATGADQPKGKLSAAEGEALKKVNKVCPNCGGEIPMTASTSATQCPYCDNYVIVDDQIAGNYTPHMLIPFRMGKEGCKKLIRDKFEKCIFAPTDFLSEVRLNGIHGDYVPFWFYDYDTNCTFHGEGTKVRSWTTGNTQYTETSYYDIVRDMDINFDKIPVDASIAMPDDVMDLMEPFDYKELQEFKPEYLSGFYSERYNMTSDLVESRAKAKMQEDAQKMLHDSYSGYSSVRKLGENISVTGSEVNYGLLPVWKYDYTYKGKEYPFYVNGQTGKLVGTAPISKAKVWAYAGTLGVTLAAILCMVNAIASLL
;
A
#
# COMPACT_ATOMS: atom_id res chain seq x y z
N MET A 1 -20.05 -14.06 6.68
CA MET A 1 -21.24 -13.24 7.14
C MET A 1 -21.64 -12.20 6.11
N ILE A 2 -22.86 -11.63 6.22
CA ILE A 2 -23.36 -10.51 5.39
C ILE A 2 -24.11 -9.54 6.31
N PHE A 3 -23.89 -8.25 6.16
CA PHE A 3 -24.61 -7.21 6.92
C PHE A 3 -25.89 -6.81 6.20
N LYS A 4 -27.06 -6.99 6.85
CA LYS A 4 -28.37 -6.67 6.32
C LYS A 4 -28.94 -5.41 6.94
N CYS A 5 -29.59 -4.59 6.12
CA CYS A 5 -30.28 -3.40 6.57
C CYS A 5 -31.55 -3.76 7.35
N LYS A 6 -31.70 -3.22 8.56
CA LYS A 6 -32.90 -3.44 9.41
C LYS A 6 -34.16 -2.85 8.78
N ASN A 7 -34.03 -1.81 7.95
CA ASN A 7 -35.13 -1.11 7.36
C ASN A 7 -35.70 -1.80 6.10
N CYS A 8 -34.81 -2.19 5.15
CA CYS A 8 -35.26 -2.75 3.87
C CYS A 8 -34.72 -4.16 3.56
N GLY A 9 -33.88 -4.75 4.44
CA GLY A 9 -33.27 -6.07 4.22
C GLY A 9 -32.14 -6.09 3.16
N GLY A 10 -31.86 -4.97 2.52
CA GLY A 10 -30.77 -4.84 1.57
C GLY A 10 -29.39 -4.98 2.23
N ASN A 11 -28.35 -5.09 1.42
CA ASN A 11 -26.97 -5.16 1.92
C ASN A 11 -26.52 -3.80 2.46
N VAL A 12 -25.85 -3.78 3.61
CA VAL A 12 -25.26 -2.58 4.21
C VAL A 12 -23.77 -2.60 3.98
N VAL A 13 -23.21 -1.48 3.55
CA VAL A 13 -21.78 -1.31 3.28
C VAL A 13 -21.20 -0.19 4.14
N TYR A 14 -19.91 -0.26 4.43
CA TYR A 14 -19.23 0.84 5.09
C TYR A 14 -19.03 2.00 4.09
N SER A 15 -19.47 3.19 4.46
CA SER A 15 -19.27 4.41 3.66
C SER A 15 -18.10 5.22 4.22
N PRO A 16 -16.99 5.37 3.47
CA PRO A 16 -15.85 6.19 3.87
C PRO A 16 -16.20 7.65 4.13
N GLU A 17 -17.11 8.20 3.31
CA GLU A 17 -17.51 9.62 3.39
C GLU A 17 -18.34 9.90 4.65
N ARG A 18 -19.17 8.94 5.04
CA ARG A 18 -20.05 9.05 6.23
C ARG A 18 -19.40 8.49 7.49
N LYS A 19 -18.33 7.70 7.33
CA LYS A 19 -17.64 6.95 8.40
C LYS A 19 -18.59 6.04 9.21
N LYS A 20 -19.57 5.47 8.51
CA LYS A 20 -20.65 4.64 9.10
C LYS A 20 -21.09 3.57 8.12
N MET A 21 -21.80 2.56 8.67
CA MET A 21 -22.54 1.60 7.87
C MET A 21 -23.73 2.29 7.20
N PHE A 22 -23.88 2.06 5.90
CA PHE A 22 -24.87 2.72 5.05
C PHE A 22 -25.55 1.71 4.13
N CYS A 23 -26.85 1.83 3.97
CA CYS A 23 -27.61 1.03 3.02
C CYS A 23 -27.79 1.79 1.71
N PRO A 24 -27.20 1.33 0.58
CA PRO A 24 -27.34 2.01 -0.70
C PRO A 24 -28.74 1.93 -1.33
N PHE A 25 -29.63 1.06 -0.80
CA PHE A 25 -30.98 0.86 -1.33
C PHE A 25 -32.02 1.81 -0.74
N CYS A 26 -31.98 2.04 0.56
CA CYS A 26 -32.94 2.91 1.25
C CYS A 26 -32.29 4.12 1.92
N GLU A 27 -31.00 4.30 1.71
CA GLU A 27 -30.20 5.42 2.22
C GLU A 27 -30.19 5.56 3.76
N SER A 28 -30.63 4.53 4.50
CA SER A 28 -30.58 4.54 5.95
C SER A 28 -29.14 4.35 6.44
N GLU A 29 -28.79 5.10 7.48
CA GLU A 29 -27.54 4.92 8.23
C GLU A 29 -27.82 3.96 9.39
N ASP A 30 -26.92 2.99 9.60
CA ASP A 30 -26.94 2.10 10.75
C ASP A 30 -26.02 2.70 11.82
N SER A 31 -26.61 3.24 12.89
CA SER A 31 -25.87 3.95 13.95
C SER A 31 -25.56 3.08 15.17
N GLU A 32 -26.04 1.84 15.20
CA GLU A 32 -25.85 0.96 16.35
C GLU A 32 -24.82 -0.14 16.09
N GLU A 33 -23.90 -0.34 17.04
CA GLU A 33 -23.08 -1.53 17.14
C GLU A 33 -23.99 -2.76 17.17
N ARG A 34 -23.96 -3.56 16.13
CA ARG A 34 -24.70 -4.82 16.13
C ARG A 34 -23.90 -5.86 16.89
N GLN A 35 -24.36 -6.19 18.07
CA GLN A 35 -24.22 -7.52 18.60
C GLN A 35 -25.28 -8.39 17.91
N ASP A 36 -24.82 -9.51 17.32
CA ASP A 36 -25.62 -10.64 16.87
C ASP A 36 -26.36 -10.55 15.52
N GLY A 37 -25.67 -11.04 14.52
CA GLY A 37 -26.25 -11.60 13.30
C GLY A 37 -25.57 -12.91 12.93
N VAL A 38 -25.23 -13.74 13.93
CA VAL A 38 -24.74 -15.11 13.71
C VAL A 38 -25.94 -15.97 13.33
N ILE A 39 -26.00 -16.36 12.06
CA ILE A 39 -26.79 -17.53 11.68
C ILE A 39 -25.90 -18.72 12.03
N GLU A 40 -26.20 -19.37 13.16
CA GLU A 40 -25.59 -20.64 13.54
C GLU A 40 -25.86 -21.67 12.46
N THR A 41 -24.82 -22.04 11.71
CA THR A 41 -24.81 -23.33 11.01
C THR A 41 -24.11 -24.31 11.92
N SER A 42 -24.90 -25.17 12.53
CA SER A 42 -24.44 -26.37 13.25
C SER A 42 -23.63 -27.27 12.31
N GLY A 43 -22.42 -27.59 12.69
CA GLY A 43 -21.60 -28.55 11.95
C GLY A 43 -20.28 -28.85 12.66
N ASP A 44 -20.32 -29.87 13.49
CA ASP A 44 -19.29 -30.79 13.96
C ASP A 44 -17.87 -30.28 14.28
N GLU A 45 -17.60 -30.35 15.58
CA GLU A 45 -16.28 -30.33 16.18
C GLU A 45 -15.46 -31.56 15.71
N ASN A 46 -14.27 -31.31 15.18
CA ASN A 46 -13.18 -32.28 15.30
C ASN A 46 -11.84 -31.56 15.53
N SER A 47 -11.38 -31.72 16.76
CA SER A 47 -10.12 -31.28 17.30
C SER A 47 -8.93 -31.97 16.62
N ILE A 48 -7.93 -31.20 16.18
CA ILE A 48 -6.53 -31.71 16.15
C ILE A 48 -5.63 -30.61 16.65
N ALA A 49 -5.10 -30.83 17.85
CA ALA A 49 -3.98 -30.10 18.42
C ALA A 49 -2.65 -30.71 17.90
N SER A 50 -1.64 -29.88 17.85
CA SER A 50 -0.20 -30.17 18.01
C SER A 50 0.62 -29.66 16.84
N GLU A 51 1.69 -29.08 17.01
CA GLU A 51 2.94 -29.12 17.70
C GLU A 51 3.85 -28.02 17.16
N ALA A 52 4.37 -27.20 18.04
CA ALA A 52 5.46 -26.28 17.75
C ALA A 52 6.74 -27.08 17.53
N SER A 53 7.39 -26.89 16.39
CA SER A 53 8.78 -27.33 16.19
C SER A 53 9.65 -26.15 15.82
N GLN A 54 10.61 -25.89 16.70
CA GLN A 54 11.75 -25.02 16.49
C GLN A 54 12.59 -25.51 15.31
N ALA A 55 12.93 -24.64 14.38
CA ALA A 55 14.01 -24.87 13.44
C ALA A 55 14.87 -23.63 13.27
N THR A 56 16.10 -23.81 13.63
CA THR A 56 17.29 -22.96 13.51
C THR A 56 17.60 -22.67 12.04
N GLY A 57 18.17 -21.45 11.79
CA GLY A 57 18.47 -20.88 10.50
C GLY A 57 19.39 -21.67 9.58
N ALA A 58 19.24 -21.39 8.31
CA ALA A 58 20.30 -21.29 7.29
C ALA A 58 19.71 -21.00 5.91
N ASP A 59 20.37 -20.08 5.21
CA ASP A 59 20.51 -19.93 3.75
C ASP A 59 19.27 -20.09 2.84
N GLN A 60 18.88 -19.00 2.21
CA GLN A 60 17.82 -18.96 1.18
C GLN A 60 18.37 -19.33 -0.20
N PRO A 61 17.77 -20.30 -0.91
CA PRO A 61 17.83 -20.37 -2.36
C PRO A 61 16.63 -19.63 -2.99
N LYS A 62 16.92 -18.69 -3.86
CA LYS A 62 15.94 -18.07 -4.77
C LYS A 62 15.21 -19.14 -5.60
N GLY A 63 13.89 -19.14 -5.54
CA GLY A 63 13.07 -19.75 -6.56
C GLY A 63 12.33 -21.05 -6.24
N LYS A 64 11.54 -21.08 -5.16
CA LYS A 64 10.32 -21.90 -5.06
C LYS A 64 9.41 -21.23 -4.03
N LEU A 65 8.20 -20.85 -4.46
CA LEU A 65 7.10 -20.51 -3.56
C LEU A 65 7.05 -21.54 -2.43
N SER A 66 6.98 -21.11 -1.18
CA SER A 66 6.82 -22.02 -0.05
C SER A 66 5.49 -22.78 -0.18
N ALA A 67 5.36 -23.92 0.45
CA ALA A 67 4.12 -24.69 0.43
C ALA A 67 2.91 -23.84 0.93
N ALA A 68 3.13 -22.94 1.89
CA ALA A 68 2.13 -22.02 2.41
C ALA A 68 1.67 -20.97 1.36
N GLU A 69 2.59 -20.46 0.54
CA GLU A 69 2.30 -19.54 -0.56
C GLU A 69 1.45 -20.21 -1.64
N GLY A 70 1.78 -21.43 -2.02
CA GLY A 70 1.00 -22.23 -2.97
C GLY A 70 -0.41 -22.55 -2.47
N GLU A 71 -0.59 -22.73 -1.16
CA GLU A 71 -1.88 -22.99 -0.55
C GLU A 71 -2.76 -21.72 -0.47
N ALA A 72 -2.19 -20.57 -0.17
CA ALA A 72 -2.91 -19.29 -0.11
C ALA A 72 -3.51 -18.89 -1.46
N LEU A 73 -2.81 -19.15 -2.55
CA LEU A 73 -3.27 -18.88 -3.92
C LEU A 73 -4.19 -19.97 -4.50
N LYS A 74 -4.42 -21.06 -3.78
CA LYS A 74 -5.30 -22.14 -4.23
C LYS A 74 -6.71 -21.61 -4.43
N LYS A 75 -7.28 -21.88 -5.60
CA LYS A 75 -8.67 -21.54 -5.91
C LYS A 75 -9.61 -22.46 -5.12
N VAL A 76 -10.56 -21.86 -4.43
CA VAL A 76 -11.61 -22.51 -3.67
C VAL A 76 -12.96 -21.90 -4.02
N ASN A 77 -14.04 -22.66 -3.86
CA ASN A 77 -15.39 -22.17 -4.02
C ASN A 77 -16.08 -22.11 -2.65
N LYS A 78 -16.72 -21.00 -2.35
CA LYS A 78 -17.58 -20.85 -1.17
C LYS A 78 -19.01 -20.55 -1.61
N VAL A 79 -19.97 -21.05 -0.88
CA VAL A 79 -21.39 -20.79 -1.16
C VAL A 79 -21.78 -19.44 -0.60
N CYS A 80 -22.43 -18.61 -1.43
CA CYS A 80 -22.95 -17.32 -0.98
C CYS A 80 -24.11 -17.53 0.02
N PRO A 81 -24.03 -16.99 1.25
CA PRO A 81 -25.08 -17.17 2.23
C PRO A 81 -26.39 -16.42 1.90
N ASN A 82 -26.39 -15.54 0.88
CA ASN A 82 -27.56 -14.80 0.45
C ASN A 82 -28.32 -15.49 -0.70
N CYS A 83 -27.61 -15.92 -1.75
CA CYS A 83 -28.25 -16.45 -2.97
C CYS A 83 -27.94 -17.91 -3.25
N GLY A 84 -27.05 -18.55 -2.49
CA GLY A 84 -26.65 -19.94 -2.69
C GLY A 84 -25.70 -20.18 -3.87
N GLY A 85 -25.29 -19.12 -4.61
CA GLY A 85 -24.35 -19.24 -5.72
C GLY A 85 -22.92 -19.53 -5.25
N GLU A 86 -22.14 -20.28 -6.05
CA GLU A 86 -20.75 -20.57 -5.74
C GLU A 86 -19.84 -19.39 -6.11
N ILE A 87 -19.15 -18.83 -5.13
CA ILE A 87 -18.21 -17.72 -5.30
C ILE A 87 -16.81 -18.28 -5.48
N PRO A 88 -16.18 -18.10 -6.64
CA PRO A 88 -14.77 -18.48 -6.84
C PRO A 88 -13.87 -17.46 -6.14
N MET A 89 -12.96 -17.94 -5.28
CA MET A 89 -12.04 -17.11 -4.52
C MET A 89 -10.70 -17.83 -4.30
N THR A 90 -9.74 -17.14 -3.71
CA THR A 90 -8.52 -17.78 -3.21
C THR A 90 -8.71 -18.26 -1.77
N ALA A 91 -7.88 -19.16 -1.30
CA ALA A 91 -7.92 -19.65 0.08
C ALA A 91 -7.55 -18.56 1.11
N SER A 92 -6.95 -17.47 0.68
CA SER A 92 -6.63 -16.29 1.52
C SER A 92 -7.72 -15.21 1.52
N THR A 93 -8.74 -15.29 0.65
CA THR A 93 -9.78 -14.27 0.55
C THR A 93 -10.60 -14.19 1.82
N SER A 94 -10.62 -13.04 2.48
CA SER A 94 -11.40 -12.78 3.71
C SER A 94 -12.68 -11.99 3.47
N ALA A 95 -12.73 -11.17 2.39
CA ALA A 95 -13.95 -10.50 1.96
C ALA A 95 -13.98 -10.38 0.43
N THR A 96 -15.16 -10.57 -0.17
CA THR A 96 -15.35 -10.51 -1.62
C THR A 96 -16.78 -10.14 -1.99
N GLN A 97 -17.01 -9.76 -3.24
CA GLN A 97 -18.35 -9.52 -3.78
C GLN A 97 -18.86 -10.77 -4.50
N CYS A 98 -20.09 -11.16 -4.23
CA CYS A 98 -20.75 -12.27 -4.91
C CYS A 98 -21.07 -11.88 -6.38
N PRO A 99 -20.62 -12.64 -7.39
CA PRO A 99 -20.86 -12.30 -8.79
C PRO A 99 -22.30 -12.50 -9.25
N TYR A 100 -23.17 -13.11 -8.43
CA TYR A 100 -24.56 -13.42 -8.76
C TYR A 100 -25.58 -12.45 -8.15
N CYS A 101 -25.33 -11.97 -6.93
CA CYS A 101 -26.27 -11.10 -6.22
C CYS A 101 -25.63 -9.77 -5.76
N ASP A 102 -24.40 -9.51 -6.14
CA ASP A 102 -23.61 -8.30 -5.85
C ASP A 102 -23.44 -7.98 -4.36
N ASN A 103 -23.85 -8.88 -3.45
CA ASN A 103 -23.64 -8.69 -2.02
C ASN A 103 -22.16 -8.91 -1.65
N TYR A 104 -21.66 -8.09 -0.74
CA TYR A 104 -20.35 -8.32 -0.13
C TYR A 104 -20.47 -9.42 0.92
N VAL A 105 -19.58 -10.40 0.82
CA VAL A 105 -19.54 -11.59 1.66
C VAL A 105 -18.20 -11.60 2.40
N ILE A 106 -18.28 -11.63 3.73
CA ILE A 106 -17.13 -11.80 4.61
C ILE A 106 -17.03 -13.28 4.97
N VAL A 107 -15.85 -13.83 4.85
CA VAL A 107 -15.55 -15.25 5.11
C VAL A 107 -15.03 -15.36 6.54
N ASP A 108 -15.91 -15.80 7.45
CA ASP A 108 -15.64 -15.79 8.89
C ASP A 108 -14.39 -16.58 9.28
N ASP A 109 -14.19 -17.75 8.69
CA ASP A 109 -12.99 -18.58 8.94
C ASP A 109 -11.67 -17.88 8.60
N GLN A 110 -11.70 -16.87 7.72
CA GLN A 110 -10.51 -16.16 7.26
C GLN A 110 -10.18 -14.91 8.08
N ILE A 111 -11.05 -14.55 9.03
CA ILE A 111 -10.87 -13.44 9.97
C ILE A 111 -10.96 -13.90 11.43
N ALA A 112 -10.84 -15.20 11.69
CA ALA A 112 -10.94 -15.79 13.03
C ALA A 112 -9.61 -16.34 13.54
N GLY A 113 -9.44 -16.41 14.85
CA GLY A 113 -8.25 -16.95 15.50
C GLY A 113 -6.99 -16.15 15.14
N ASN A 114 -5.94 -16.83 14.69
CA ASN A 114 -4.66 -16.19 14.33
C ASN A 114 -4.77 -15.25 13.11
N TYR A 115 -5.86 -15.33 12.33
CA TYR A 115 -6.10 -14.48 11.17
C TYR A 115 -6.93 -13.24 11.48
N THR A 116 -7.35 -13.07 12.73
CA THR A 116 -8.07 -11.87 13.15
C THR A 116 -7.12 -10.68 13.14
N PRO A 117 -7.38 -9.63 12.32
CA PRO A 117 -6.59 -8.41 12.40
C PRO A 117 -6.78 -7.75 13.78
N HIS A 118 -5.72 -7.19 14.35
CA HIS A 118 -5.82 -6.42 15.59
C HIS A 118 -6.36 -5.02 15.31
N MET A 119 -5.98 -4.46 14.17
CA MET A 119 -6.26 -3.07 13.82
C MET A 119 -6.46 -2.88 12.32
N LEU A 120 -7.05 -1.76 11.95
CA LEU A 120 -7.14 -1.33 10.56
C LEU A 120 -7.15 0.21 10.46
N ILE A 121 -6.81 0.72 9.29
CA ILE A 121 -7.11 2.10 8.90
C ILE A 121 -8.35 2.06 8.01
N PRO A 122 -9.48 2.71 8.38
CA PRO A 122 -10.64 2.75 7.51
C PRO A 122 -10.38 3.52 6.22
N PHE A 123 -11.05 3.14 5.13
CA PHE A 123 -11.07 3.98 3.94
C PHE A 123 -11.58 5.38 4.29
N ARG A 124 -10.86 6.42 3.87
CA ARG A 124 -11.25 7.84 4.02
C ARG A 124 -11.88 8.39 2.76
N MET A 125 -11.52 7.84 1.63
CA MET A 125 -12.00 8.25 0.31
C MET A 125 -12.86 7.14 -0.29
N GLY A 126 -14.06 7.50 -0.76
CA GLY A 126 -14.95 6.59 -1.48
C GLY A 126 -14.53 6.39 -2.94
N LYS A 127 -15.20 5.46 -3.63
CA LYS A 127 -14.93 5.08 -5.02
C LYS A 127 -14.95 6.28 -5.98
N GLU A 128 -15.91 7.17 -5.85
CA GLU A 128 -16.03 8.35 -6.72
C GLU A 128 -14.89 9.36 -6.49
N GLY A 129 -14.46 9.51 -5.23
CA GLY A 129 -13.26 10.31 -4.90
C GLY A 129 -12.01 9.75 -5.55
N CYS A 130 -11.84 8.42 -5.54
CA CYS A 130 -10.73 7.73 -6.20
C CYS A 130 -10.76 7.93 -7.73
N LYS A 131 -11.93 7.77 -8.37
CA LYS A 131 -12.11 8.03 -9.81
C LYS A 131 -11.72 9.46 -10.17
N LYS A 132 -12.18 10.43 -9.40
CA LYS A 132 -11.84 11.84 -9.59
C LYS A 132 -10.33 12.07 -9.50
N LEU A 133 -9.69 11.52 -8.46
CA LEU A 133 -8.25 11.65 -8.28
C LEU A 133 -7.46 11.07 -9.47
N ILE A 134 -7.85 9.89 -9.98
CA ILE A 134 -7.21 9.29 -11.15
C ILE A 134 -7.41 10.17 -12.39
N ARG A 135 -8.61 10.72 -12.60
CA ARG A 135 -8.87 11.66 -13.71
C ARG A 135 -7.98 12.90 -13.61
N ASP A 136 -8.00 13.59 -12.49
CA ASP A 136 -7.25 14.83 -12.26
C ASP A 136 -5.74 14.61 -12.47
N LYS A 137 -5.22 13.44 -12.06
CA LYS A 137 -3.82 13.08 -12.24
C LYS A 137 -3.44 12.83 -13.70
N PHE A 138 -4.29 12.14 -14.45
CA PHE A 138 -3.97 11.67 -15.80
C PHE A 138 -4.69 12.44 -16.94
N GLU A 139 -5.56 13.39 -16.63
CA GLU A 139 -6.24 14.23 -17.64
C GLU A 139 -5.26 14.90 -18.60
N LYS A 140 -4.11 15.34 -18.08
CA LYS A 140 -3.06 15.99 -18.86
C LYS A 140 -2.16 15.02 -19.64
N CYS A 141 -2.36 13.72 -19.47
CA CYS A 141 -1.59 12.69 -20.19
C CYS A 141 -2.11 12.50 -21.62
N ILE A 142 -1.82 13.46 -22.49
CA ILE A 142 -2.31 13.50 -23.91
C ILE A 142 -1.98 12.24 -24.71
N PHE A 143 -0.94 11.52 -24.33
CA PHE A 143 -0.51 10.28 -25.00
C PHE A 143 -1.15 9.02 -24.40
N ALA A 144 -1.95 9.11 -23.34
CA ALA A 144 -2.69 7.98 -22.83
C ALA A 144 -3.75 7.50 -23.84
N PRO A 145 -4.12 6.19 -23.87
CA PRO A 145 -5.21 5.68 -24.69
C PRO A 145 -6.51 6.46 -24.44
N THR A 146 -7.37 6.53 -25.45
CA THR A 146 -8.59 7.36 -25.37
C THR A 146 -9.60 6.83 -24.35
N ASP A 147 -9.64 5.50 -24.16
CA ASP A 147 -10.55 4.81 -23.24
C ASP A 147 -9.99 4.68 -21.80
N PHE A 148 -8.74 5.14 -21.56
CA PHE A 148 -8.05 4.98 -20.28
C PHE A 148 -8.84 5.59 -19.11
N LEU A 149 -9.40 6.78 -19.29
CA LEU A 149 -10.19 7.50 -18.29
C LEU A 149 -11.71 7.37 -18.53
N SER A 150 -12.15 6.40 -19.34
CA SER A 150 -13.58 6.22 -19.59
C SER A 150 -14.30 5.72 -18.33
N GLU A 151 -15.58 6.11 -18.17
CA GLU A 151 -16.41 5.64 -17.04
C GLU A 151 -16.48 4.12 -16.96
N VAL A 152 -16.62 3.45 -18.11
CA VAL A 152 -16.67 1.99 -18.15
C VAL A 152 -15.43 1.35 -17.52
N ARG A 153 -14.25 1.90 -17.81
CA ARG A 153 -12.99 1.39 -17.23
C ARG A 153 -12.85 1.77 -15.76
N LEU A 154 -13.13 3.02 -15.41
CA LEU A 154 -13.04 3.49 -14.03
C LEU A 154 -14.05 2.81 -13.09
N ASN A 155 -15.16 2.29 -13.61
CA ASN A 155 -16.08 1.49 -12.82
C ASN A 155 -15.49 0.17 -12.31
N GLY A 156 -14.42 -0.33 -12.94
CA GLY A 156 -13.63 -1.47 -12.46
C GLY A 156 -12.77 -1.20 -11.23
N ILE A 157 -12.71 0.05 -10.74
CA ILE A 157 -11.99 0.37 -9.49
C ILE A 157 -12.68 -0.34 -8.32
N HIS A 158 -11.90 -1.01 -7.50
CA HIS A 158 -12.34 -1.65 -6.27
C HIS A 158 -11.40 -1.33 -5.12
N GLY A 159 -11.92 -1.35 -3.91
CA GLY A 159 -11.14 -1.12 -2.70
C GLY A 159 -10.77 -2.45 -2.06
N ASP A 160 -9.51 -2.59 -1.71
CA ASP A 160 -8.95 -3.77 -1.07
C ASP A 160 -8.39 -3.40 0.30
N TYR A 161 -8.72 -4.17 1.31
CA TYR A 161 -7.99 -4.17 2.56
C TYR A 161 -6.83 -5.14 2.46
N VAL A 162 -5.62 -4.59 2.40
CA VAL A 162 -4.38 -5.34 2.24
C VAL A 162 -3.80 -5.66 3.62
N PRO A 163 -3.39 -6.92 3.88
CA PRO A 163 -2.77 -7.32 5.14
C PRO A 163 -1.37 -6.76 5.28
N PHE A 164 -1.05 -6.24 6.47
CA PHE A 164 0.26 -5.72 6.84
C PHE A 164 0.69 -6.22 8.22
N TRP A 165 1.97 -6.42 8.38
CA TRP A 165 2.64 -6.52 9.67
C TRP A 165 3.20 -5.16 10.05
N PHE A 166 2.94 -4.72 11.28
CA PHE A 166 3.47 -3.50 11.89
C PHE A 166 4.49 -3.90 12.94
N TYR A 167 5.73 -3.48 12.73
CA TYR A 167 6.83 -3.77 13.65
C TYR A 167 7.16 -2.52 14.45
N ASP A 168 7.20 -2.68 15.76
CA ASP A 168 7.72 -1.70 16.68
C ASP A 168 9.11 -2.17 17.12
N TYR A 169 10.11 -1.28 17.04
CA TYR A 169 11.47 -1.58 17.44
C TYR A 169 12.00 -0.53 18.41
N ASP A 170 12.53 -0.99 19.54
CA ASP A 170 13.41 -0.21 20.38
C ASP A 170 14.85 -0.48 19.97
N THR A 171 15.61 0.56 19.66
CA THR A 171 16.98 0.44 19.17
C THR A 171 17.92 1.33 19.94
N ASN A 172 19.14 0.84 20.16
CA ASN A 172 20.27 1.65 20.61
C ASN A 172 21.25 1.82 19.45
N CYS A 173 21.58 3.07 19.12
CA CYS A 173 22.46 3.47 18.04
C CYS A 173 23.69 4.17 18.60
N THR A 174 24.87 3.59 18.41
CA THR A 174 26.13 4.19 18.82
C THR A 174 27.00 4.54 17.62
N PHE A 175 27.65 5.68 17.68
CA PHE A 175 28.59 6.13 16.65
C PHE A 175 29.82 6.75 17.29
N HIS A 176 30.99 6.41 16.74
CA HIS A 176 32.26 7.04 17.06
C HIS A 176 32.98 7.41 15.78
N GLY A 177 33.44 8.64 15.66
CA GLY A 177 34.13 9.14 14.48
C GLY A 177 34.92 10.41 14.73
N GLU A 178 35.71 10.79 13.76
CA GLU A 178 36.45 12.07 13.74
C GLU A 178 35.81 13.03 12.75
N GLY A 179 35.45 14.22 13.18
CA GLY A 179 34.89 15.27 12.36
C GLY A 179 35.82 16.44 12.15
N THR A 180 35.72 17.10 11.00
CA THR A 180 36.44 18.34 10.76
C THR A 180 35.46 19.48 10.49
N LYS A 181 35.79 20.70 10.94
CA LYS A 181 35.16 21.94 10.50
C LYS A 181 36.21 22.81 9.84
N VAL A 182 35.92 23.22 8.62
CA VAL A 182 36.81 24.07 7.83
C VAL A 182 36.20 25.46 7.74
N ARG A 183 36.98 26.47 8.12
CA ARG A 183 36.65 27.88 7.98
C ARG A 183 37.69 28.56 7.12
N SER A 184 37.25 29.26 6.08
CA SER A 184 38.13 30.03 5.23
C SER A 184 37.71 31.50 5.20
N TRP A 185 38.69 32.41 5.25
CA TRP A 185 38.50 33.85 5.10
C TRP A 185 39.69 34.48 4.38
N THR A 186 39.44 35.64 3.80
CA THR A 186 40.48 36.39 3.06
C THR A 186 40.75 37.72 3.79
N THR A 187 42.05 38.03 3.97
CA THR A 187 42.49 39.34 4.50
C THR A 187 43.51 39.92 3.54
N GLY A 188 43.16 41.03 2.88
CA GLY A 188 43.96 41.56 1.77
C GLY A 188 44.06 40.58 0.60
N ASN A 189 45.27 40.22 0.20
CA ASN A 189 45.55 39.23 -0.85
C ASN A 189 45.82 37.80 -0.33
N THR A 190 45.63 37.55 0.97
CA THR A 190 45.93 36.25 1.59
C THR A 190 44.67 35.57 2.01
N GLN A 191 44.50 34.32 1.55
CA GLN A 191 43.42 33.44 2.00
C GLN A 191 43.95 32.57 3.15
N TYR A 192 43.19 32.55 4.21
CA TYR A 192 43.43 31.72 5.41
C TYR A 192 42.44 30.59 5.43
N THR A 193 42.88 29.41 5.81
CA THR A 193 42.00 28.25 6.05
C THR A 193 42.39 27.65 7.40
N GLU A 194 41.39 27.56 8.26
CA GLU A 194 41.47 26.94 9.57
C GLU A 194 40.69 25.62 9.54
N THR A 195 41.33 24.54 10.00
CA THR A 195 40.66 23.23 10.14
C THR A 195 40.71 22.82 11.59
N SER A 196 39.50 22.67 12.18
CA SER A 196 39.34 22.18 13.54
C SER A 196 38.93 20.72 13.53
N TYR A 197 39.52 19.91 14.39
CA TYR A 197 39.26 18.47 14.52
C TYR A 197 38.45 18.20 15.79
N TYR A 198 37.49 17.29 15.66
CA TYR A 198 36.55 16.93 16.72
C TYR A 198 36.44 15.41 16.84
N ASP A 199 36.38 14.91 18.06
CA ASP A 199 35.95 13.55 18.35
C ASP A 199 34.43 13.56 18.47
N ILE A 200 33.77 12.73 17.67
CA ILE A 200 32.30 12.65 17.58
C ILE A 200 31.86 11.35 18.23
N VAL A 201 31.17 11.45 19.34
CA VAL A 201 30.53 10.32 19.99
C VAL A 201 29.03 10.55 20.00
N ARG A 202 28.25 9.54 19.58
CA ARG A 202 26.79 9.52 19.68
C ARG A 202 26.36 8.23 20.34
N ASP A 203 25.40 8.34 21.22
CA ASP A 203 24.70 7.23 21.85
C ASP A 203 23.23 7.66 21.94
N MET A 204 22.37 6.98 21.19
CA MET A 204 20.97 7.38 20.99
C MET A 204 20.07 6.16 21.10
N ASP A 205 19.04 6.28 21.92
CA ASP A 205 17.90 5.35 21.90
C ASP A 205 16.85 5.88 20.93
N ILE A 206 16.46 5.05 19.98
CA ILE A 206 15.47 5.40 18.94
C ILE A 206 14.36 4.35 18.97
N ASN A 207 13.13 4.83 19.13
CA ASN A 207 11.95 3.98 19.08
C ASN A 207 11.29 4.17 17.69
N PHE A 208 11.13 3.07 16.99
CA PHE A 208 10.40 3.00 15.72
C PHE A 208 9.03 2.42 15.99
N ASP A 209 8.00 3.17 15.66
CA ASP A 209 6.61 2.78 15.87
C ASP A 209 5.94 2.48 14.53
N LYS A 210 5.41 1.27 14.39
CA LYS A 210 4.62 0.78 13.26
C LYS A 210 5.33 0.83 11.90
N ILE A 211 6.52 0.24 11.80
CA ILE A 211 7.15 0.01 10.51
C ILE A 211 6.30 -0.99 9.72
N PRO A 212 5.67 -0.56 8.61
CA PRO A 212 4.77 -1.42 7.88
C PRO A 212 5.52 -2.30 6.89
N VAL A 213 5.13 -3.56 6.83
CA VAL A 213 5.53 -4.50 5.79
C VAL A 213 4.30 -5.25 5.32
N ASP A 214 4.04 -5.25 4.02
CA ASP A 214 2.92 -6.00 3.47
C ASP A 214 3.08 -7.51 3.67
N ALA A 215 1.95 -8.16 3.87
CA ALA A 215 1.85 -9.57 4.20
C ALA A 215 1.12 -10.38 3.12
N SER A 216 1.05 -9.82 1.88
CA SER A 216 0.33 -10.41 0.75
C SER A 216 1.25 -10.67 -0.44
N ILE A 217 1.31 -11.93 -0.90
CA ILE A 217 2.00 -12.31 -2.14
C ILE A 217 1.33 -11.70 -3.38
N ALA A 218 0.03 -11.37 -3.30
CA ALA A 218 -0.73 -10.85 -4.44
C ALA A 218 -0.41 -9.37 -4.72
N MET A 219 0.18 -8.65 -3.76
CA MET A 219 0.56 -7.26 -3.90
C MET A 219 2.07 -7.13 -4.15
N PRO A 220 2.50 -6.31 -5.12
CA PRO A 220 3.94 -6.08 -5.33
C PRO A 220 4.55 -5.26 -4.19
N ASP A 221 5.61 -5.77 -3.57
CA ASP A 221 6.29 -5.17 -2.42
C ASP A 221 6.72 -3.72 -2.66
N ASP A 222 7.34 -3.46 -3.82
CA ASP A 222 7.82 -2.13 -4.22
C ASP A 222 6.68 -1.12 -4.37
N VAL A 223 5.51 -1.58 -4.81
CA VAL A 223 4.32 -0.73 -4.92
C VAL A 223 3.76 -0.40 -3.54
N MET A 224 3.71 -1.39 -2.63
CA MET A 224 3.22 -1.19 -1.27
C MET A 224 4.13 -0.22 -0.49
N ASP A 225 5.44 -0.33 -0.62
CA ASP A 225 6.39 0.62 -0.03
C ASP A 225 6.23 2.05 -0.62
N LEU A 226 5.95 2.17 -1.93
CA LEU A 226 5.66 3.45 -2.56
C LEU A 226 4.32 4.06 -2.14
N MET A 227 3.38 3.28 -1.61
CA MET A 227 2.09 3.78 -1.13
C MET A 227 2.19 4.56 0.19
N GLU A 228 3.24 4.35 0.96
CA GLU A 228 3.50 5.11 2.19
C GLU A 228 3.70 6.61 1.92
N PRO A 229 3.42 7.54 2.86
CA PRO A 229 3.02 7.24 4.24
C PRO A 229 1.51 7.01 4.41
N PHE A 230 1.16 6.25 5.44
CA PHE A 230 -0.16 6.23 6.04
C PHE A 230 -0.12 7.04 7.36
N ASP A 231 -1.24 7.62 7.74
CA ASP A 231 -1.39 8.24 9.07
C ASP A 231 -1.85 7.18 10.08
N TYR A 232 -0.90 6.60 10.79
CA TYR A 232 -1.15 5.55 11.77
C TYR A 232 -1.91 6.01 13.02
N LYS A 233 -2.11 7.32 13.19
CA LYS A 233 -2.99 7.85 14.26
C LYS A 233 -4.45 7.53 14.01
N GLU A 234 -4.82 7.20 12.77
CA GLU A 234 -6.17 6.78 12.40
C GLU A 234 -6.38 5.25 12.49
N LEU A 235 -5.40 4.49 13.00
CA LEU A 235 -5.59 3.07 13.31
C LEU A 235 -6.71 2.91 14.33
N GLN A 236 -7.62 2.00 14.04
CA GLN A 236 -8.76 1.64 14.88
C GLN A 236 -8.75 0.15 15.13
N GLU A 237 -9.40 -0.28 16.20
CA GLU A 237 -9.67 -1.69 16.47
C GLU A 237 -10.42 -2.30 15.29
N PHE A 238 -10.03 -3.50 14.90
CA PHE A 238 -10.68 -4.21 13.82
C PHE A 238 -12.12 -4.56 14.16
N LYS A 239 -13.02 -4.23 13.24
CA LYS A 239 -14.42 -4.68 13.26
C LYS A 239 -14.78 -5.21 11.86
N PRO A 240 -15.43 -6.38 11.75
CA PRO A 240 -15.80 -6.97 10.46
C PRO A 240 -16.63 -6.07 9.56
N GLU A 241 -17.38 -5.12 10.14
CA GLU A 241 -18.21 -4.15 9.43
C GLU A 241 -17.43 -3.31 8.42
N TYR A 242 -16.17 -2.99 8.74
CA TYR A 242 -15.31 -2.22 7.84
C TYR A 242 -15.02 -2.93 6.52
N LEU A 243 -15.07 -4.28 6.49
CA LEU A 243 -14.87 -5.07 5.29
C LEU A 243 -16.08 -5.05 4.35
N SER A 244 -17.27 -4.67 4.86
CA SER A 244 -18.48 -4.65 4.04
C SER A 244 -18.43 -3.50 3.03
N GLY A 245 -18.42 -3.83 1.75
CA GLY A 245 -18.24 -2.89 0.64
C GLY A 245 -16.87 -2.93 -0.01
N PHE A 246 -15.95 -3.77 0.51
CA PHE A 246 -14.58 -3.89 0.06
C PHE A 246 -14.18 -5.34 -0.14
N TYR A 247 -13.11 -5.54 -0.90
CA TYR A 247 -12.39 -6.81 -0.94
C TYR A 247 -11.37 -6.85 0.19
N SER A 248 -11.00 -8.04 0.60
CA SER A 248 -9.93 -8.23 1.59
C SER A 248 -9.35 -9.63 1.49
N GLU A 249 -8.11 -9.78 1.88
CA GLU A 249 -7.45 -11.05 2.10
C GLU A 249 -6.75 -11.07 3.48
N ARG A 250 -6.61 -12.27 4.05
CA ARG A 250 -5.78 -12.47 5.23
C ARG A 250 -4.32 -12.52 4.82
N TYR A 251 -3.41 -12.34 5.78
CA TYR A 251 -1.99 -12.51 5.50
C TYR A 251 -1.70 -13.93 4.97
N ASN A 252 -0.78 -14.01 4.04
CA ASN A 252 -0.26 -15.27 3.47
C ASN A 252 1.27 -15.34 3.55
N MET A 253 1.91 -14.28 4.09
CA MET A 253 3.28 -14.26 4.57
C MET A 253 3.28 -14.01 6.07
N THR A 254 3.93 -14.90 6.83
CA THR A 254 4.06 -14.74 8.30
C THR A 254 5.01 -13.62 8.67
N SER A 255 4.86 -13.07 9.89
CA SER A 255 5.73 -12.00 10.37
C SER A 255 7.22 -12.37 10.32
N ASP A 256 7.57 -13.58 10.70
CA ASP A 256 8.97 -14.04 10.67
C ASP A 256 9.57 -14.03 9.25
N LEU A 257 8.76 -14.33 8.25
CA LEU A 257 9.18 -14.38 6.85
C LEU A 257 9.56 -13.00 6.31
N VAL A 258 8.84 -11.97 6.71
CA VAL A 258 9.01 -10.60 6.22
C VAL A 258 9.77 -9.69 7.19
N GLU A 259 10.14 -10.18 8.38
CA GLU A 259 10.86 -9.40 9.41
C GLU A 259 12.16 -8.78 8.89
N SER A 260 12.86 -9.48 8.00
CA SER A 260 14.10 -8.98 7.40
C SER A 260 13.90 -7.67 6.64
N ARG A 261 12.73 -7.48 5.99
CA ARG A 261 12.37 -6.22 5.32
C ARG A 261 12.11 -5.11 6.34
N ALA A 262 11.39 -5.40 7.43
CA ALA A 262 11.16 -4.44 8.51
C ALA A 262 12.47 -3.97 9.13
N LYS A 263 13.38 -4.91 9.43
CA LYS A 263 14.72 -4.60 9.95
C LYS A 263 15.54 -3.74 8.98
N ALA A 264 15.45 -4.01 7.67
CA ALA A 264 16.16 -3.20 6.66
C ALA A 264 15.65 -1.75 6.65
N LYS A 265 14.31 -1.54 6.66
CA LYS A 265 13.70 -0.20 6.77
C LYS A 265 14.15 0.52 8.05
N MET A 266 14.07 -0.16 9.19
CA MET A 266 14.51 0.37 10.48
C MET A 266 15.98 0.79 10.45
N GLN A 267 16.87 -0.08 9.91
CA GLN A 267 18.29 0.21 9.82
C GLN A 267 18.59 1.42 8.92
N GLU A 268 17.91 1.55 7.79
CA GLU A 268 18.05 2.69 6.88
C GLU A 268 17.67 4.00 7.58
N ASP A 269 16.52 4.02 8.27
CA ASP A 269 16.05 5.20 9.00
C ASP A 269 16.94 5.51 10.21
N ALA A 270 17.38 4.50 10.95
CA ALA A 270 18.32 4.68 12.07
C ALA A 270 19.66 5.27 11.60
N GLN A 271 20.22 4.77 10.49
CA GLN A 271 21.44 5.31 9.88
C GLN A 271 21.26 6.76 9.44
N LYS A 272 20.12 7.10 8.85
CA LYS A 272 19.79 8.46 8.43
C LYS A 272 19.72 9.40 9.64
N MET A 273 18.99 9.02 10.68
CA MET A 273 18.89 9.81 11.92
C MET A 273 20.26 9.99 12.59
N LEU A 274 21.06 8.92 12.63
CA LEU A 274 22.42 8.97 13.16
C LEU A 274 23.30 9.91 12.35
N HIS A 275 23.27 9.82 11.02
CA HIS A 275 24.00 10.71 10.11
C HIS A 275 23.59 12.18 10.28
N ASP A 276 22.29 12.45 10.40
CA ASP A 276 21.76 13.80 10.62
C ASP A 276 22.27 14.40 11.93
N SER A 277 22.52 13.58 12.95
CA SER A 277 23.02 14.02 14.26
C SER A 277 24.44 14.61 14.22
N TYR A 278 25.22 14.33 13.17
CA TYR A 278 26.56 14.86 12.98
C TYR A 278 26.76 15.54 11.60
N SER A 279 25.68 15.93 10.92
CA SER A 279 25.71 16.61 9.61
C SER A 279 26.38 17.98 9.62
N GLY A 280 26.64 18.57 10.80
CA GLY A 280 27.25 19.89 10.95
C GLY A 280 28.79 19.92 10.77
N TYR A 281 29.44 18.84 10.41
CA TYR A 281 30.87 18.77 10.14
C TYR A 281 31.17 18.82 8.64
N SER A 282 32.31 19.43 8.25
CA SER A 282 32.74 19.52 6.84
C SER A 282 33.12 18.17 6.27
N SER A 283 33.69 17.30 7.07
CA SER A 283 33.93 15.89 6.77
C SER A 283 33.88 15.06 8.04
N VAL A 284 33.49 13.80 7.91
CA VAL A 284 33.43 12.84 9.01
C VAL A 284 34.10 11.55 8.60
N ARG A 285 35.05 11.06 9.41
CA ARG A 285 35.67 9.74 9.29
C ARG A 285 35.07 8.83 10.34
N LYS A 286 34.29 7.82 9.92
CA LYS A 286 33.69 6.81 10.80
C LYS A 286 34.78 5.90 11.35
N LEU A 287 34.79 5.70 12.66
CA LEU A 287 35.64 4.76 13.40
C LEU A 287 34.86 3.54 13.88
N GLY A 288 33.60 3.75 14.29
CA GLY A 288 32.71 2.68 14.72
C GLY A 288 31.25 3.11 14.62
N GLU A 289 30.40 2.15 14.36
CA GLU A 289 28.93 2.32 14.31
C GLU A 289 28.29 1.00 14.68
N ASN A 290 27.30 1.05 15.55
CA ASN A 290 26.49 -0.10 15.90
C ASN A 290 25.02 0.33 16.04
N ILE A 291 24.14 -0.45 15.45
CA ILE A 291 22.68 -0.32 15.60
C ILE A 291 22.17 -1.67 16.11
N SER A 292 21.68 -1.70 17.33
CA SER A 292 21.21 -2.90 17.99
C SER A 292 19.75 -2.77 18.37
N VAL A 293 18.96 -3.81 18.10
CA VAL A 293 17.57 -3.91 18.54
C VAL A 293 17.56 -4.42 19.99
N THR A 294 16.92 -3.67 20.86
CA THR A 294 16.79 -3.98 22.31
C THR A 294 15.41 -4.53 22.64
N GLY A 295 14.38 -4.19 21.86
CA GLY A 295 13.02 -4.69 21.99
C GLY A 295 12.30 -4.71 20.65
N SER A 296 11.36 -5.63 20.50
CA SER A 296 10.51 -5.70 19.30
C SER A 296 9.12 -6.20 19.62
N GLU A 297 8.12 -5.61 18.97
CA GLU A 297 6.73 -6.06 18.98
C GLU A 297 6.22 -6.10 17.56
N VAL A 298 5.26 -7.01 17.27
CA VAL A 298 4.67 -7.13 15.95
C VAL A 298 3.15 -7.23 16.07
N ASN A 299 2.46 -6.45 15.25
CA ASN A 299 1.01 -6.40 15.21
C ASN A 299 0.49 -6.63 13.78
N TYR A 300 -0.63 -7.35 13.66
CA TYR A 300 -1.32 -7.59 12.39
C TYR A 300 -2.43 -6.58 12.16
N GLY A 301 -2.48 -6.00 10.96
CA GLY A 301 -3.55 -5.08 10.61
C GLY A 301 -3.80 -4.98 9.10
N LEU A 302 -4.82 -4.17 8.77
CA LEU A 302 -5.29 -3.99 7.40
C LEU A 302 -5.16 -2.52 6.98
N LEU A 303 -4.63 -2.29 5.77
CA LEU A 303 -4.51 -0.94 5.19
C LEU A 303 -5.40 -0.80 3.94
N PRO A 304 -6.04 0.37 3.75
CA PRO A 304 -6.97 0.60 2.65
C PRO A 304 -6.24 0.95 1.36
N VAL A 305 -6.48 0.20 0.29
CA VAL A 305 -5.88 0.41 -1.03
C VAL A 305 -6.96 0.34 -2.10
N TRP A 306 -7.10 1.38 -2.92
CA TRP A 306 -7.89 1.32 -4.14
C TRP A 306 -7.05 0.73 -5.26
N LYS A 307 -7.59 -0.24 -5.98
CA LYS A 307 -6.95 -0.90 -7.11
C LYS A 307 -7.72 -0.63 -8.40
N TYR A 308 -6.98 -0.33 -9.46
CA TYR A 308 -7.49 -0.16 -10.81
C TYR A 308 -6.59 -0.88 -11.81
N ASP A 309 -7.09 -1.93 -12.42
CA ASP A 309 -6.39 -2.71 -13.42
C ASP A 309 -6.81 -2.26 -14.82
N TYR A 310 -5.88 -1.71 -15.59
CA TYR A 310 -6.11 -1.31 -16.96
C TYR A 310 -5.27 -2.15 -17.91
N THR A 311 -5.94 -2.79 -18.89
CA THR A 311 -5.26 -3.60 -19.92
C THR A 311 -5.19 -2.81 -21.22
N TYR A 312 -3.97 -2.62 -21.74
CA TYR A 312 -3.73 -1.99 -23.03
C TYR A 312 -2.84 -2.85 -23.91
N LYS A 313 -3.37 -3.28 -25.07
CA LYS A 313 -2.66 -4.14 -26.05
C LYS A 313 -2.08 -5.42 -25.43
N GLY A 314 -2.84 -6.07 -24.54
CA GLY A 314 -2.47 -7.31 -23.89
C GLY A 314 -1.45 -7.15 -22.75
N LYS A 315 -1.06 -5.92 -22.39
CA LYS A 315 -0.24 -5.62 -21.21
C LYS A 315 -1.10 -4.99 -20.13
N GLU A 316 -0.93 -5.45 -18.91
CA GLU A 316 -1.59 -4.90 -17.73
C GLU A 316 -0.83 -3.69 -17.18
N TYR A 317 -1.58 -2.70 -16.74
CA TYR A 317 -1.12 -1.48 -16.10
C TYR A 317 -1.91 -1.29 -14.81
N PRO A 318 -1.44 -1.87 -13.71
CA PRO A 318 -2.10 -1.70 -12.42
C PRO A 318 -1.83 -0.31 -11.85
N PHE A 319 -2.85 0.25 -11.21
CA PHE A 319 -2.78 1.50 -10.46
C PHE A 319 -3.28 1.23 -9.05
N TYR A 320 -2.58 1.80 -8.10
CA TYR A 320 -2.92 1.69 -6.69
C TYR A 320 -3.05 3.09 -6.10
N VAL A 321 -4.07 3.29 -5.28
CA VAL A 321 -4.29 4.56 -4.59
C VAL A 321 -4.46 4.28 -3.11
N ASN A 322 -3.65 4.94 -2.29
CA ASN A 322 -3.78 4.90 -0.84
C ASN A 322 -5.18 5.40 -0.46
N GLY A 323 -6.00 4.53 0.14
CA GLY A 323 -7.40 4.80 0.47
C GLY A 323 -7.60 5.86 1.55
N GLN A 324 -6.53 6.21 2.27
CA GLN A 324 -6.52 7.24 3.28
C GLN A 324 -5.98 8.57 2.73
N THR A 325 -4.77 8.58 2.16
CA THR A 325 -4.06 9.81 1.77
C THR A 325 -4.29 10.23 0.32
N GLY A 326 -4.77 9.33 -0.53
CA GLY A 326 -4.94 9.57 -1.96
C GLY A 326 -3.63 9.50 -2.75
N LYS A 327 -2.53 9.04 -2.15
CA LYS A 327 -1.28 8.86 -2.89
C LYS A 327 -1.46 7.80 -3.97
N LEU A 328 -1.17 8.15 -5.23
CA LEU A 328 -1.35 7.28 -6.39
C LEU A 328 -0.01 6.75 -6.88
N VAL A 329 0.05 5.44 -7.07
CA VAL A 329 1.17 4.70 -7.65
C VAL A 329 0.69 3.99 -8.90
N GLY A 330 1.41 4.15 -10.00
CA GLY A 330 1.09 3.56 -11.29
C GLY A 330 1.52 4.46 -12.45
N THR A 331 1.67 3.87 -13.62
CA THR A 331 2.11 4.58 -14.83
C THR A 331 1.12 4.40 -15.97
N ALA A 332 0.66 5.53 -16.54
CA ALA A 332 -0.25 5.48 -17.67
C ALA A 332 0.43 4.88 -18.92
N PRO A 333 -0.25 4.00 -19.64
CA PRO A 333 0.27 3.47 -20.90
C PRO A 333 0.34 4.57 -21.97
N ILE A 334 1.34 4.45 -22.85
CA ILE A 334 1.55 5.39 -23.94
C ILE A 334 0.99 4.81 -25.25
N SER A 335 0.06 5.52 -25.87
CA SER A 335 -0.46 5.20 -27.20
C SER A 335 0.52 5.66 -28.28
N LYS A 336 1.26 4.72 -28.88
CA LYS A 336 2.19 5.01 -29.99
C LYS A 336 1.47 5.72 -31.15
N ALA A 337 0.21 5.40 -31.43
CA ALA A 337 -0.56 6.05 -32.47
C ALA A 337 -0.77 7.55 -32.19
N LYS A 338 -1.09 7.93 -30.94
CA LYS A 338 -1.21 9.34 -30.55
C LYS A 338 0.12 10.08 -30.64
N VAL A 339 1.22 9.42 -30.24
CA VAL A 339 2.58 10.00 -30.35
C VAL A 339 2.91 10.32 -31.79
N TRP A 340 2.68 9.37 -32.72
CA TRP A 340 2.91 9.59 -34.16
C TRP A 340 1.98 10.63 -34.77
N ALA A 341 0.72 10.65 -34.38
CA ALA A 341 -0.22 11.68 -34.82
C ALA A 341 0.23 13.07 -34.38
N TYR A 342 0.63 13.22 -33.11
CA TYR A 342 1.13 14.50 -32.59
C TYR A 342 2.44 14.94 -33.24
N ALA A 343 3.38 14.02 -33.43
CA ALA A 343 4.64 14.30 -34.14
C ALA A 343 4.39 14.73 -35.58
N GLY A 344 3.45 14.07 -36.27
CA GLY A 344 3.03 14.43 -37.64
C GLY A 344 2.42 15.81 -37.72
N THR A 345 1.48 16.15 -36.82
CA THR A 345 0.86 17.50 -36.77
C THR A 345 1.90 18.58 -36.49
N LEU A 346 2.80 18.34 -35.54
CA LEU A 346 3.89 19.28 -35.23
C LEU A 346 4.84 19.47 -36.42
N GLY A 347 5.19 18.37 -37.11
CA GLY A 347 6.03 18.42 -38.30
C GLY A 347 5.37 19.22 -39.45
N VAL A 348 4.10 19.00 -39.69
CA VAL A 348 3.34 19.76 -40.73
C VAL A 348 3.23 21.24 -40.39
N THR A 349 2.97 21.59 -39.12
CA THR A 349 2.91 23.00 -38.65
C THR A 349 4.24 23.71 -38.80
N LEU A 350 5.35 23.06 -38.39
CA LEU A 350 6.69 23.60 -38.55
C LEU A 350 7.07 23.80 -40.02
N ALA A 351 6.76 22.84 -40.87
CA ALA A 351 7.00 22.96 -42.33
C ALA A 351 6.20 24.12 -42.93
N ALA A 352 4.94 24.29 -42.53
CA ALA A 352 4.11 25.41 -42.99
C ALA A 352 4.67 26.77 -42.56
N ILE A 353 5.14 26.88 -41.31
CA ILE A 353 5.78 28.10 -40.78
C ILE A 353 7.06 28.40 -41.57
N LEU A 354 7.90 27.40 -41.81
CA LEU A 354 9.13 27.56 -42.59
C LEU A 354 8.85 28.01 -44.03
N CYS A 355 7.82 27.43 -44.69
CA CYS A 355 7.40 27.87 -46.00
C CYS A 355 6.90 29.33 -46.04
N MET A 356 6.14 29.74 -45.01
CA MET A 356 5.71 31.14 -44.87
C MET A 356 6.88 32.09 -44.67
N VAL A 357 7.82 31.76 -43.81
CA VAL A 357 9.03 32.56 -43.58
C VAL A 357 9.85 32.70 -44.86
N ASN A 358 10.06 31.62 -45.61
CA ASN A 358 10.78 31.66 -46.88
C ASN A 358 10.02 32.48 -47.96
N ALA A 359 8.72 32.40 -48.00
CA ALA A 359 7.92 33.21 -48.91
C ALA A 359 8.00 34.71 -48.57
N ILE A 360 7.97 35.09 -47.31
CA ILE A 360 8.13 36.47 -46.89
C ILE A 360 9.58 36.96 -47.17
N ALA A 361 10.59 36.17 -46.92
CA ALA A 361 11.98 36.52 -47.20
C ALA A 361 12.28 36.68 -48.71
N SER A 362 11.50 35.99 -49.57
CA SER A 362 11.61 36.16 -51.05
C SER A 362 10.87 37.37 -51.61
N LEU A 363 10.02 38.04 -50.81
CA LEU A 363 9.28 39.27 -51.17
C LEU A 363 9.94 40.55 -50.65
N LEU A 364 10.94 40.43 -49.76
CA LEU A 364 11.83 41.48 -49.27
C LEU A 364 13.12 41.53 -50.07
#